data_28569709073eccf9d8cb13b6cc2ea0be
#
_entry.id   28569709073eccf9d8cb13b6cc2ea0be
#
_cell.length_a   1.000
_cell.length_b   1.000
_cell.length_c   1.000
_cell.angle_alpha   90.00
_cell.angle_beta   90.00
_cell.angle_gamma   90.00
#
_symmetry.space_group_name_H-M   'P 1'
#
loop_
_entity.id
_entity.type
_entity.pdbx_description
1 polymer ?
#
loop_
_entity_poly.entity_id
_entity_poly.type
_entity_poly.pdbx_seq_one_letter_code
_entity_poly.pdbx_strand_id
1 'polypeptide(L)'
;MTSHLLDLAGKSAVVTGGTSGIGRALSLGLADAGADVIASARRQQQVDETASEIKARGRRTLRLASDVCDRASLEKLLEAAIDCFGKVDILINCAGRIKRTATLTQPEEEWTGILDTNLTGTLRACQVFGKHMLERGYGRIINIASLNSFVALSEVAAYAASKAGVASLTRSLAVEWSKKGVTVNAIAPGVFRTELNADFLDGTARGKELLMRTPMGRFGKTEELVGAALYLASDAASFVTGQTLVVDGGFLASGVNQ
;
A
#
# COMPACT_ATOMS: atom_id res chain seq x y z
N MET A 1 -16.31 -0.84 25.08
CA MET A 1 -14.83 -0.84 25.01
C MET A 1 -14.26 -1.17 23.62
N THR A 2 -15.05 -1.63 22.67
CA THR A 2 -14.57 -2.05 21.32
C THR A 2 -14.35 -0.92 20.32
N SER A 3 -14.89 0.28 20.55
CA SER A 3 -14.74 1.43 19.62
C SER A 3 -13.33 2.03 19.58
N HIS A 4 -12.47 1.75 20.55
CA HIS A 4 -11.12 2.28 20.62
C HIS A 4 -10.06 1.43 19.90
N LEU A 5 -10.35 0.18 19.56
CA LEU A 5 -9.34 -0.72 18.97
C LEU A 5 -8.90 -0.32 17.55
N LEU A 6 -9.76 0.33 16.78
CA LEU A 6 -9.47 0.84 15.43
C LEU A 6 -9.13 2.34 15.43
N ASP A 7 -9.14 3.00 16.58
CA ASP A 7 -8.78 4.40 16.72
C ASP A 7 -7.27 4.58 16.52
N LEU A 8 -6.90 5.53 15.69
CA LEU A 8 -5.52 5.89 15.40
C LEU A 8 -5.13 7.25 15.98
N ALA A 9 -5.94 7.80 16.90
CA ALA A 9 -5.62 9.04 17.58
C ALA A 9 -4.23 8.97 18.26
N GLY A 10 -3.40 9.99 18.03
CA GLY A 10 -2.02 10.03 18.53
C GLY A 10 -1.02 9.14 17.78
N LYS A 11 -1.43 8.41 16.76
CA LYS A 11 -0.53 7.70 15.82
C LYS A 11 -0.10 8.63 14.69
N SER A 12 1.06 8.34 14.14
CA SER A 12 1.60 9.03 12.97
C SER A 12 1.89 8.04 11.85
N ALA A 13 1.48 8.37 10.64
CA ALA A 13 1.54 7.51 9.48
C ALA A 13 2.28 8.17 8.31
N VAL A 14 3.02 7.38 7.56
CA VAL A 14 3.57 7.74 6.26
C VAL A 14 3.02 6.77 5.22
N VAL A 15 2.48 7.31 4.11
CA VAL A 15 1.97 6.54 2.99
C VAL A 15 2.78 6.89 1.75
N THR A 16 3.64 5.98 1.30
CA THR A 16 4.34 6.13 0.02
C THR A 16 3.40 5.81 -1.13
N GLY A 17 3.40 6.64 -2.20
CA GLY A 17 2.36 6.56 -3.23
C GLY A 17 0.96 6.99 -2.72
N GLY A 18 0.92 7.80 -1.67
CA GLY A 18 -0.27 8.16 -0.91
C GLY A 18 -1.17 9.23 -1.56
N THR A 19 -0.91 9.66 -2.79
CA THR A 19 -1.55 10.87 -3.39
C THR A 19 -2.52 10.58 -4.53
N SER A 20 -2.72 9.32 -4.89
CA SER A 20 -3.67 8.93 -5.94
C SER A 20 -4.25 7.54 -5.69
N GLY A 21 -5.41 7.24 -6.30
CA GLY A 21 -6.04 5.92 -6.26
C GLY A 21 -6.12 5.32 -4.86
N ILE A 22 -5.66 4.07 -4.72
CA ILE A 22 -5.67 3.32 -3.45
C ILE A 22 -4.89 4.09 -2.36
N GLY A 23 -3.68 4.56 -2.68
CA GLY A 23 -2.86 5.24 -1.68
C GLY A 23 -3.51 6.50 -1.10
N ARG A 24 -4.18 7.29 -1.94
CA ARG A 24 -4.92 8.47 -1.47
C ARG A 24 -6.10 8.08 -0.59
N ALA A 25 -6.88 7.08 -0.96
CA ALA A 25 -7.98 6.58 -0.14
C ALA A 25 -7.48 6.11 1.24
N LEU A 26 -6.35 5.38 1.28
CA LEU A 26 -5.74 4.95 2.53
C LEU A 26 -5.24 6.13 3.36
N SER A 27 -4.58 7.13 2.74
CA SER A 27 -4.10 8.32 3.45
C SER A 27 -5.24 9.09 4.11
N LEU A 28 -6.33 9.30 3.40
CA LEU A 28 -7.50 10.00 3.92
C LEU A 28 -8.22 9.17 4.99
N GLY A 29 -8.37 7.86 4.78
CA GLY A 29 -8.99 6.97 5.76
C GLY A 29 -8.22 6.87 7.09
N LEU A 30 -6.89 6.88 7.06
CA LEU A 30 -6.07 6.96 8.27
C LEU A 30 -6.26 8.30 9.00
N ALA A 31 -6.37 9.39 8.24
CA ALA A 31 -6.63 10.73 8.79
C ALA A 31 -8.04 10.80 9.42
N ASP A 32 -9.06 10.25 8.78
CA ASP A 32 -10.42 10.15 9.32
C ASP A 32 -10.48 9.31 10.61
N ALA A 33 -9.60 8.30 10.75
CA ALA A 33 -9.44 7.49 11.96
C ALA A 33 -8.56 8.15 13.04
N GLY A 34 -8.13 9.39 12.85
CA GLY A 34 -7.44 10.18 13.88
C GLY A 34 -5.91 10.24 13.77
N ALA A 35 -5.28 9.56 12.81
CA ALA A 35 -3.83 9.63 12.63
C ALA A 35 -3.38 10.95 12.02
N ASP A 36 -2.19 11.41 12.40
CA ASP A 36 -1.45 12.39 11.62
C ASP A 36 -0.78 11.68 10.43
N VAL A 37 -0.91 12.22 9.22
CA VAL A 37 -0.56 11.48 8.00
C VAL A 37 0.28 12.31 7.04
N ILE A 38 1.40 11.75 6.57
CA ILE A 38 2.12 12.25 5.40
C ILE A 38 1.81 11.35 4.21
N ALA A 39 1.09 11.90 3.24
CA ALA A 39 0.89 11.28 1.94
C ALA A 39 1.98 11.75 0.98
N SER A 40 2.94 10.88 0.65
CA SER A 40 4.06 11.24 -0.20
C SER A 40 4.06 10.47 -1.52
N ALA A 41 4.46 11.15 -2.59
CA ALA A 41 4.68 10.63 -3.93
C ALA A 41 5.61 11.58 -4.70
N ARG A 42 5.94 11.24 -5.94
CA ARG A 42 6.88 12.04 -6.76
C ARG A 42 6.33 13.39 -7.24
N ARG A 43 5.00 13.48 -7.45
CA ARG A 43 4.34 14.66 -8.02
C ARG A 43 3.95 15.63 -6.92
N GLN A 44 4.67 16.75 -6.81
CA GLN A 44 4.47 17.75 -5.75
C GLN A 44 3.04 18.29 -5.73
N GLN A 45 2.45 18.60 -6.87
CA GLN A 45 1.07 19.10 -6.93
C GLN A 45 0.08 18.16 -6.23
N GLN A 46 0.16 16.84 -6.50
CA GLN A 46 -0.73 15.85 -5.87
C GLN A 46 -0.45 15.70 -4.37
N VAL A 47 0.81 15.87 -3.95
CA VAL A 47 1.18 15.92 -2.54
C VAL A 47 0.51 17.09 -1.87
N ASP A 48 0.55 18.28 -2.48
CA ASP A 48 -0.05 19.52 -1.95
C ASP A 48 -1.57 19.42 -1.82
N GLU A 49 -2.23 18.85 -2.83
CA GLU A 49 -3.67 18.60 -2.85
C GLU A 49 -4.09 17.64 -1.73
N THR A 50 -3.43 16.49 -1.62
CA THR A 50 -3.74 15.48 -0.60
C THR A 50 -3.42 15.99 0.81
N ALA A 51 -2.33 16.73 0.98
CA ALA A 51 -2.00 17.35 2.27
C ALA A 51 -3.07 18.38 2.69
N SER A 52 -3.62 19.15 1.74
CA SER A 52 -4.72 20.06 2.02
C SER A 52 -5.97 19.34 2.51
N GLU A 53 -6.29 18.19 1.93
CA GLU A 53 -7.42 17.35 2.35
C GLU A 53 -7.21 16.73 3.73
N ILE A 54 -5.98 16.27 4.05
CA ILE A 54 -5.63 15.76 5.38
C ILE A 54 -5.74 16.88 6.42
N LYS A 55 -5.25 18.07 6.09
CA LYS A 55 -5.35 19.24 6.97
C LYS A 55 -6.81 19.64 7.23
N ALA A 56 -7.67 19.56 6.21
CA ALA A 56 -9.11 19.83 6.35
C ALA A 56 -9.82 18.87 7.31
N ARG A 57 -9.25 17.66 7.54
CA ARG A 57 -9.69 16.67 8.54
C ARG A 57 -9.16 16.96 9.95
N GLY A 58 -8.45 18.08 10.13
CA GLY A 58 -7.87 18.46 11.42
C GLY A 58 -6.63 17.64 11.81
N ARG A 59 -5.95 16.99 10.84
CA ARG A 59 -4.74 16.20 11.12
C ARG A 59 -3.50 16.95 10.64
N ARG A 60 -2.37 16.71 11.35
CA ARG A 60 -1.07 17.21 10.93
C ARG A 60 -0.60 16.46 9.70
N THR A 61 0.12 17.15 8.81
CA THR A 61 0.68 16.61 7.59
C THR A 61 1.86 17.45 7.11
N LEU A 62 2.63 16.93 6.16
CA LEU A 62 3.68 17.66 5.44
C LEU A 62 3.46 17.59 3.92
N ARG A 63 3.97 18.60 3.22
CA ARG A 63 3.98 18.70 1.75
C ARG A 63 5.37 18.35 1.23
N LEU A 64 5.73 17.09 1.31
CA LEU A 64 7.05 16.61 0.92
C LEU A 64 6.92 15.48 -0.12
N ALA A 65 7.40 15.75 -1.33
CA ALA A 65 7.51 14.72 -2.36
C ALA A 65 8.66 13.76 -2.05
N SER A 66 8.49 12.48 -2.43
CA SER A 66 9.56 11.49 -2.33
C SER A 66 9.50 10.46 -3.45
N ASP A 67 10.65 9.85 -3.76
CA ASP A 67 10.75 8.74 -4.69
C ASP A 67 11.25 7.48 -3.96
N VAL A 68 10.47 6.41 -4.04
CA VAL A 68 10.85 5.12 -3.43
C VAL A 68 12.04 4.45 -4.13
N CYS A 69 12.37 4.89 -5.35
CA CYS A 69 13.56 4.45 -6.06
C CYS A 69 14.85 5.12 -5.55
N ASP A 70 14.73 6.16 -4.74
CA ASP A 70 15.85 6.90 -4.13
C ASP A 70 15.84 6.75 -2.61
N ARG A 71 16.86 6.09 -2.06
CA ARG A 71 17.02 5.90 -0.61
C ARG A 71 17.14 7.23 0.13
N ALA A 72 17.95 8.17 -0.37
CA ALA A 72 18.17 9.46 0.28
C ALA A 72 16.85 10.27 0.35
N SER A 73 16.00 10.15 -0.65
CA SER A 73 14.65 10.74 -0.65
C SER A 73 13.77 10.17 0.47
N LEU A 74 13.85 8.87 0.72
CA LEU A 74 13.11 8.22 1.82
C LEU A 74 13.67 8.57 3.20
N GLU A 75 14.99 8.65 3.34
CA GLU A 75 15.66 9.08 4.59
C GLU A 75 15.25 10.52 4.96
N LYS A 76 15.28 11.42 3.97
CA LYS A 76 14.78 12.79 4.15
C LYS A 76 13.30 12.85 4.52
N LEU A 77 12.48 11.97 3.93
CA LEU A 77 11.06 11.88 4.30
C LEU A 77 10.87 11.43 5.74
N LEU A 78 11.66 10.44 6.20
CA LEU A 78 11.62 9.98 7.59
C LEU A 78 12.06 11.08 8.57
N GLU A 79 13.19 11.76 8.30
CA GLU A 79 13.67 12.88 9.12
C GLU A 79 12.58 13.96 9.27
N ALA A 80 12.02 14.42 8.15
CA ALA A 80 10.96 15.42 8.17
C ALA A 80 9.68 14.93 8.91
N ALA A 81 9.36 13.64 8.82
CA ALA A 81 8.25 13.06 9.56
C ALA A 81 8.50 13.05 11.08
N ILE A 82 9.73 12.73 11.50
CA ILE A 82 10.14 12.77 12.90
C ILE A 82 10.12 14.21 13.43
N ASP A 83 10.65 15.17 12.68
CA ASP A 83 10.65 16.59 13.06
C ASP A 83 9.21 17.13 13.24
N CYS A 84 8.29 16.70 12.37
CA CYS A 84 6.90 17.14 12.43
C CYS A 84 6.07 16.46 13.51
N PHE A 85 6.21 15.13 13.67
CA PHE A 85 5.34 14.31 14.49
C PHE A 85 6.01 13.77 15.76
N GLY A 86 7.35 13.82 15.86
CA GLY A 86 8.15 13.20 16.90
C GLY A 86 8.39 11.71 16.71
N LYS A 87 7.66 11.06 15.81
CA LYS A 87 7.71 9.61 15.56
C LYS A 87 7.03 9.23 14.25
N VAL A 88 7.28 7.99 13.80
CA VAL A 88 6.47 7.31 12.79
C VAL A 88 6.04 5.95 13.33
N ASP A 89 4.73 5.75 13.49
CA ASP A 89 4.12 4.52 14.01
C ASP A 89 3.66 3.57 12.89
N ILE A 90 3.23 4.13 11.76
CA ILE A 90 2.61 3.39 10.67
C ILE A 90 3.31 3.74 9.35
N LEU A 91 3.68 2.72 8.58
CA LEU A 91 4.15 2.85 7.21
C LEU A 91 3.22 2.06 6.27
N ILE A 92 2.66 2.73 5.27
CA ILE A 92 1.97 2.04 4.17
C ILE A 92 2.77 2.19 2.88
N ASN A 93 3.26 1.07 2.33
CA ASN A 93 3.95 1.01 1.07
C ASN A 93 2.94 0.76 -0.06
N CYS A 94 2.47 1.86 -0.68
CA CYS A 94 1.49 1.84 -1.77
C CYS A 94 2.07 2.32 -3.11
N ALA A 95 3.30 2.83 -3.13
CA ALA A 95 3.96 3.21 -4.38
C ALA A 95 4.10 1.99 -5.30
N GLY A 96 3.71 2.16 -6.55
CA GLY A 96 3.80 1.08 -7.53
C GLY A 96 3.49 1.55 -8.94
N ARG A 97 3.92 0.75 -9.90
CA ARG A 97 3.62 0.91 -11.31
C ARG A 97 3.30 -0.43 -11.94
N ILE A 98 2.48 -0.39 -12.95
CA ILE A 98 2.14 -1.53 -13.80
C ILE A 98 2.26 -1.11 -15.25
N LYS A 99 2.72 -2.01 -16.09
CA LYS A 99 2.63 -1.86 -17.54
C LYS A 99 2.25 -3.21 -18.13
N ARG A 100 1.43 -3.17 -19.14
CA ARG A 100 0.98 -4.34 -19.90
C ARG A 100 1.87 -4.51 -21.12
N THR A 101 2.68 -5.57 -21.12
CA THR A 101 3.60 -5.90 -22.21
C THR A 101 3.69 -7.42 -22.32
N ALA A 102 3.58 -7.96 -23.54
CA ALA A 102 3.77 -9.38 -23.78
C ALA A 102 5.17 -9.80 -23.30
N THR A 103 5.26 -10.86 -22.51
CA THR A 103 6.51 -11.27 -21.84
C THR A 103 7.65 -11.54 -22.85
N LEU A 104 7.32 -12.09 -24.03
CA LEU A 104 8.32 -12.37 -25.06
C LEU A 104 9.03 -11.11 -25.57
N THR A 105 8.36 -9.97 -25.56
CA THR A 105 8.88 -8.70 -26.10
C THR A 105 9.07 -7.62 -25.05
N GLN A 106 8.93 -7.98 -23.76
CA GLN A 106 9.11 -7.02 -22.67
C GLN A 106 10.58 -6.60 -22.56
N PRO A 107 10.90 -5.29 -22.69
CA PRO A 107 12.27 -4.81 -22.49
C PRO A 107 12.76 -5.02 -21.05
N GLU A 108 14.04 -5.35 -20.87
CA GLU A 108 14.64 -5.56 -19.56
C GLU A 108 14.60 -4.30 -18.69
N GLU A 109 14.70 -3.12 -19.27
CA GLU A 109 14.59 -1.84 -18.56
C GLU A 109 13.19 -1.62 -18.00
N GLU A 110 12.16 -2.08 -18.72
CA GLU A 110 10.78 -2.02 -18.22
C GLU A 110 10.59 -2.99 -17.06
N TRP A 111 11.08 -4.22 -17.20
CA TRP A 111 11.09 -5.24 -16.15
C TRP A 111 11.79 -4.70 -14.89
N THR A 112 13.04 -4.26 -15.03
CA THR A 112 13.86 -3.72 -13.93
C THR A 112 13.20 -2.51 -13.27
N GLY A 113 12.65 -1.58 -14.05
CA GLY A 113 11.99 -0.39 -13.52
C GLY A 113 10.70 -0.73 -12.73
N ILE A 114 9.96 -1.78 -13.11
CA ILE A 114 8.80 -2.26 -12.35
C ILE A 114 9.25 -2.90 -11.04
N LEU A 115 10.26 -3.76 -11.07
CA LEU A 115 10.81 -4.39 -9.86
C LEU A 115 11.42 -3.35 -8.92
N ASP A 116 12.16 -2.38 -9.45
CA ASP A 116 12.79 -1.34 -8.65
C ASP A 116 11.74 -0.50 -7.90
N THR A 117 10.68 -0.08 -8.58
CA THR A 117 9.61 0.69 -7.92
C THR A 117 8.83 -0.17 -6.92
N ASN A 118 8.32 -1.35 -7.36
CA ASN A 118 7.31 -2.09 -6.60
C ASN A 118 7.92 -2.93 -5.47
N LEU A 119 9.07 -3.55 -5.71
CA LEU A 119 9.69 -4.50 -4.78
C LEU A 119 10.89 -3.87 -4.05
N THR A 120 11.89 -3.38 -4.78
CA THR A 120 13.07 -2.79 -4.16
C THR A 120 12.74 -1.49 -3.44
N GLY A 121 11.83 -0.67 -3.99
CA GLY A 121 11.33 0.54 -3.34
C GLY A 121 10.57 0.24 -2.04
N THR A 122 9.75 -0.83 -2.03
CA THR A 122 9.12 -1.32 -0.80
C THR A 122 10.16 -1.77 0.23
N LEU A 123 11.19 -2.52 -0.19
CA LEU A 123 12.30 -2.93 0.69
C LEU A 123 13.03 -1.71 1.26
N ARG A 124 13.41 -0.71 0.42
CA ARG A 124 14.08 0.51 0.87
C ARG A 124 13.25 1.25 1.94
N ALA A 125 11.97 1.45 1.69
CA ALA A 125 11.08 2.10 2.64
C ALA A 125 10.97 1.29 3.94
N CYS A 126 10.79 -0.03 3.87
CA CYS A 126 10.80 -0.90 5.05
C CYS A 126 12.09 -0.78 5.84
N GLN A 127 13.27 -0.73 5.19
CA GLN A 127 14.57 -0.58 5.87
C GLN A 127 14.71 0.78 6.55
N VAL A 128 14.37 1.87 5.86
CA VAL A 128 14.50 3.24 6.38
C VAL A 128 13.57 3.46 7.58
N PHE A 129 12.28 3.21 7.41
CA PHE A 129 11.31 3.42 8.47
C PHE A 129 11.36 2.32 9.54
N GLY A 130 11.64 1.09 9.12
CA GLY A 130 11.75 -0.06 10.03
C GLY A 130 12.87 0.09 11.04
N LYS A 131 14.02 0.68 10.68
CA LYS A 131 15.09 0.98 11.63
C LYS A 131 14.57 1.85 12.78
N HIS A 132 13.92 2.96 12.49
CA HIS A 132 13.32 3.85 13.48
C HIS A 132 12.26 3.13 14.34
N MET A 133 11.40 2.31 13.74
CA MET A 133 10.38 1.57 14.46
C MET A 133 10.97 0.51 15.40
N LEU A 134 12.02 -0.21 14.94
CA LEU A 134 12.72 -1.23 15.74
C LEU A 134 13.46 -0.63 16.93
N GLU A 135 14.07 0.54 16.78
CA GLU A 135 14.74 1.28 17.88
C GLU A 135 13.72 1.74 18.93
N ARG A 136 12.48 2.05 18.52
CA ARG A 136 11.39 2.46 19.41
C ARG A 136 10.60 1.29 20.01
N GLY A 137 10.77 0.07 19.51
CA GLY A 137 9.99 -1.09 19.94
C GLY A 137 8.51 -1.07 19.53
N TYR A 138 8.14 -0.29 18.50
CA TYR A 138 6.77 -0.21 17.98
C TYR A 138 6.76 0.18 16.51
N GLY A 139 5.97 -0.54 15.71
CA GLY A 139 5.70 -0.20 14.32
C GLY A 139 4.61 -1.07 13.70
N ARG A 140 3.92 -0.49 12.71
CA ARG A 140 2.93 -1.15 11.86
C ARG A 140 3.29 -0.90 10.40
N ILE A 141 3.75 -1.92 9.70
CA ILE A 141 4.10 -1.83 8.27
C ILE A 141 3.06 -2.59 7.46
N ILE A 142 2.48 -1.93 6.47
CA ILE A 142 1.47 -2.48 5.58
C ILE A 142 1.95 -2.31 4.14
N ASN A 143 2.22 -3.42 3.48
CA ASN A 143 2.64 -3.45 2.09
C ASN A 143 1.43 -3.69 1.16
N ILE A 144 1.31 -2.94 0.07
CA ILE A 144 0.25 -3.19 -0.91
C ILE A 144 0.77 -4.21 -1.93
N ALA A 145 0.32 -5.45 -1.74
CA ALA A 145 0.48 -6.58 -2.64
C ALA A 145 -0.53 -6.52 -3.81
N SER A 146 -1.06 -7.63 -4.27
CA SER A 146 -2.06 -7.71 -5.36
C SER A 146 -2.64 -9.12 -5.43
N LEU A 147 -3.76 -9.28 -6.15
CA LEU A 147 -4.18 -10.59 -6.69
C LEU A 147 -3.04 -11.31 -7.40
N ASN A 148 -2.18 -10.57 -8.11
CA ASN A 148 -1.03 -11.12 -8.82
C ASN A 148 0.07 -11.69 -7.90
N SER A 149 -0.08 -11.59 -6.58
CA SER A 149 0.74 -12.36 -5.63
C SER A 149 0.33 -13.83 -5.56
N PHE A 150 -0.86 -14.19 -6.05
CA PHE A 150 -1.45 -15.53 -5.96
C PHE A 150 -1.82 -16.13 -7.31
N VAL A 151 -2.27 -15.29 -8.25
CA VAL A 151 -2.68 -15.72 -9.60
C VAL A 151 -2.00 -14.88 -10.67
N ALA A 152 -1.86 -15.44 -11.87
CA ALA A 152 -1.31 -14.71 -13.01
C ALA A 152 -2.42 -14.03 -13.82
N LEU A 153 -2.14 -12.82 -14.25
CA LEU A 153 -2.90 -12.15 -15.32
C LEU A 153 -1.99 -11.99 -16.55
N SER A 154 -2.56 -12.12 -17.73
CA SER A 154 -1.81 -12.02 -18.99
C SER A 154 -1.09 -10.68 -19.14
N GLU A 155 0.13 -10.71 -19.70
CA GLU A 155 0.93 -9.53 -20.11
C GLU A 155 1.37 -8.59 -18.97
N VAL A 156 1.40 -9.05 -17.72
CA VAL A 156 1.87 -8.28 -16.56
C VAL A 156 2.89 -9.05 -15.72
N ALA A 157 3.77 -9.82 -16.37
CA ALA A 157 4.72 -10.71 -15.70
C ALA A 157 5.62 -9.98 -14.67
N ALA A 158 6.23 -8.85 -15.03
CA ALA A 158 7.06 -8.06 -14.12
C ALA A 158 6.30 -7.56 -12.90
N TYR A 159 5.06 -7.10 -13.11
CA TYR A 159 4.18 -6.69 -12.02
C TYR A 159 3.84 -7.86 -11.09
N ALA A 160 3.44 -9.01 -11.66
CA ALA A 160 3.11 -10.20 -10.90
C ALA A 160 4.30 -10.68 -10.05
N ALA A 161 5.50 -10.79 -10.66
CA ALA A 161 6.73 -11.12 -9.97
C ALA A 161 7.03 -10.14 -8.82
N SER A 162 6.88 -8.82 -9.07
CA SER A 162 7.09 -7.81 -8.03
C SER A 162 6.12 -7.97 -6.86
N LYS A 163 4.84 -8.23 -7.12
CA LYS A 163 3.81 -8.35 -6.07
C LYS A 163 3.88 -9.68 -5.31
N ALA A 164 4.28 -10.77 -5.96
CA ALA A 164 4.64 -12.03 -5.29
C ALA A 164 5.87 -11.83 -4.38
N GLY A 165 6.88 -11.09 -4.86
CA GLY A 165 8.04 -10.69 -4.08
C GLY A 165 7.69 -9.86 -2.85
N VAL A 166 6.78 -8.89 -2.97
CA VAL A 166 6.29 -8.08 -1.83
C VAL A 166 5.60 -8.95 -0.78
N ALA A 167 4.77 -9.92 -1.17
CA ALA A 167 4.13 -10.85 -0.24
C ALA A 167 5.17 -11.74 0.48
N SER A 168 6.22 -12.17 -0.23
CA SER A 168 7.33 -12.93 0.37
C SER A 168 8.17 -12.08 1.32
N LEU A 169 8.54 -10.86 0.90
CA LEU A 169 9.27 -9.88 1.73
C LEU A 169 8.51 -9.59 3.03
N THR A 170 7.19 -9.42 2.96
CA THR A 170 6.33 -9.19 4.12
C THR A 170 6.50 -10.29 5.17
N ARG A 171 6.51 -11.56 4.78
CA ARG A 171 6.71 -12.69 5.69
C ARG A 171 8.10 -12.70 6.31
N SER A 172 9.13 -12.43 5.51
CA SER A 172 10.52 -12.40 6.00
C SER A 172 10.72 -11.32 7.06
N LEU A 173 10.27 -10.09 6.78
CA LEU A 173 10.38 -8.98 7.72
C LEU A 173 9.54 -9.20 8.98
N ALA A 174 8.36 -9.81 8.86
CA ALA A 174 7.52 -10.17 9.99
C ALA A 174 8.23 -11.11 10.96
N VAL A 175 8.90 -12.15 10.45
CA VAL A 175 9.67 -13.10 11.28
C VAL A 175 10.86 -12.42 11.95
N GLU A 176 11.57 -11.55 11.24
CA GLU A 176 12.76 -10.89 11.78
C GLU A 176 12.44 -9.81 12.84
N TRP A 177 11.30 -9.10 12.69
CA TRP A 177 11.04 -7.87 13.43
C TRP A 177 9.98 -8.00 14.53
N SER A 178 9.18 -9.07 14.53
CA SER A 178 8.07 -9.25 15.48
C SER A 178 8.49 -9.20 16.95
N LYS A 179 9.64 -9.81 17.30
CA LYS A 179 10.17 -9.80 18.68
C LYS A 179 10.53 -8.41 19.19
N LYS A 180 10.67 -7.44 18.27
CA LYS A 180 10.98 -6.04 18.59
C LYS A 180 9.75 -5.13 18.46
N GLY A 181 8.54 -5.68 18.52
CA GLY A 181 7.29 -4.91 18.53
C GLY A 181 6.84 -4.34 17.18
N VAL A 182 7.47 -4.74 16.08
CA VAL A 182 7.09 -4.30 14.73
C VAL A 182 6.33 -5.41 14.01
N THR A 183 5.09 -5.14 13.60
CA THR A 183 4.33 -6.04 12.73
C THR A 183 4.45 -5.63 11.28
N VAL A 184 4.57 -6.61 10.39
CA VAL A 184 4.64 -6.40 8.94
C VAL A 184 3.60 -7.27 8.27
N ASN A 185 2.63 -6.64 7.61
CA ASN A 185 1.54 -7.32 6.92
C ASN A 185 1.38 -6.77 5.50
N ALA A 186 0.59 -7.41 4.69
CA ALA A 186 0.23 -6.95 3.36
C ALA A 186 -1.29 -6.93 3.17
N ILE A 187 -1.75 -6.05 2.29
CA ILE A 187 -3.09 -6.10 1.71
C ILE A 187 -2.92 -6.48 0.25
N ALA A 188 -3.70 -7.45 -0.23
CA ALA A 188 -3.76 -7.85 -1.62
C ALA A 188 -5.11 -7.40 -2.23
N PRO A 189 -5.15 -6.23 -2.87
CA PRO A 189 -6.35 -5.77 -3.53
C PRO A 189 -6.72 -6.65 -4.72
N GLY A 190 -8.03 -6.84 -4.91
CA GLY A 190 -8.61 -7.33 -6.14
C GLY A 190 -8.56 -6.28 -7.27
N VAL A 191 -9.59 -6.27 -8.09
CA VAL A 191 -9.71 -5.27 -9.15
C VAL A 191 -10.45 -4.04 -8.59
N PHE A 192 -9.70 -2.98 -8.36
CA PHE A 192 -10.22 -1.68 -7.94
C PHE A 192 -10.10 -0.70 -9.10
N ARG A 193 -11.23 -0.11 -9.50
CA ARG A 193 -11.22 0.88 -10.58
C ARG A 193 -10.60 2.18 -10.09
N THR A 194 -9.55 2.60 -10.76
CA THR A 194 -8.83 3.87 -10.53
C THR A 194 -8.65 4.59 -11.86
N GLU A 195 -8.29 5.85 -11.84
CA GLU A 195 -7.95 6.61 -13.06
C GLU A 195 -6.84 5.92 -13.88
N LEU A 196 -5.90 5.23 -13.21
CA LEU A 196 -4.77 4.55 -13.86
C LEU A 196 -5.17 3.32 -14.68
N ASN A 197 -6.32 2.71 -14.41
CA ASN A 197 -6.73 1.45 -15.04
C ASN A 197 -8.12 1.49 -15.68
N ALA A 198 -8.80 2.62 -15.63
CA ALA A 198 -10.15 2.77 -16.21
C ALA A 198 -10.21 2.32 -17.67
N ASP A 199 -9.27 2.77 -18.50
CA ASP A 199 -9.19 2.43 -19.92
C ASP A 199 -8.98 0.93 -20.19
N PHE A 200 -8.40 0.21 -19.24
CA PHE A 200 -8.19 -1.24 -19.34
C PHE A 200 -9.39 -2.06 -18.86
N LEU A 201 -10.28 -1.44 -18.09
CA LEU A 201 -11.40 -2.11 -17.47
C LEU A 201 -12.73 -1.76 -18.16
N ASP A 202 -12.99 -0.47 -18.38
CA ASP A 202 -14.29 0.01 -18.81
C ASP A 202 -14.59 -0.43 -20.26
N GLY A 203 -15.64 -1.25 -20.41
CA GLY A 203 -16.12 -1.72 -21.73
C GLY A 203 -15.24 -2.73 -22.45
N THR A 204 -14.08 -3.10 -21.90
CA THR A 204 -13.13 -4.01 -22.52
C THR A 204 -13.49 -5.50 -22.31
N ALA A 205 -13.01 -6.39 -23.18
CA ALA A 205 -13.14 -7.84 -22.99
C ALA A 205 -12.48 -8.29 -21.68
N ARG A 206 -11.31 -7.70 -21.34
CA ARG A 206 -10.60 -7.98 -20.08
C ARG A 206 -11.39 -7.55 -18.87
N GLY A 207 -11.99 -6.36 -18.90
CA GLY A 207 -12.85 -5.89 -17.80
C GLY A 207 -14.05 -6.80 -17.57
N LYS A 208 -14.70 -7.26 -18.67
CA LYS A 208 -15.81 -8.22 -18.60
C LYS A 208 -15.37 -9.55 -17.98
N GLU A 209 -14.21 -10.08 -18.37
CA GLU A 209 -13.67 -11.33 -17.80
C GLU A 209 -13.36 -11.18 -16.31
N LEU A 210 -12.73 -10.07 -15.91
CA LEU A 210 -12.41 -9.80 -14.51
C LEU A 210 -13.68 -9.65 -13.66
N LEU A 211 -14.73 -9.00 -14.18
CA LEU A 211 -16.04 -8.91 -13.53
C LEU A 211 -16.69 -10.29 -13.37
N MET A 212 -16.69 -11.10 -14.43
CA MET A 212 -17.24 -12.44 -14.42
C MET A 212 -16.57 -13.33 -13.37
N ARG A 213 -15.27 -13.15 -13.16
CA ARG A 213 -14.49 -13.88 -12.15
C ARG A 213 -14.61 -13.33 -10.73
N THR A 214 -15.23 -12.17 -10.56
CA THR A 214 -15.45 -11.56 -9.24
C THR A 214 -16.85 -11.91 -8.74
N PRO A 215 -17.03 -12.75 -7.71
CA PRO A 215 -18.36 -13.17 -7.22
C PRO A 215 -19.29 -12.01 -6.86
N MET A 216 -18.75 -10.90 -6.35
CA MET A 216 -19.55 -9.70 -6.07
C MET A 216 -20.04 -8.97 -7.33
N GLY A 217 -19.65 -9.38 -8.56
CA GLY A 217 -20.13 -8.85 -9.83
C GLY A 217 -19.78 -7.37 -10.10
N ARG A 218 -18.86 -6.79 -9.35
CA ARG A 218 -18.42 -5.40 -9.48
C ARG A 218 -16.93 -5.23 -9.14
N PHE A 219 -16.35 -4.14 -9.63
CA PHE A 219 -15.05 -3.69 -9.16
C PHE A 219 -15.16 -3.08 -7.75
N GLY A 220 -14.06 -3.17 -6.98
CA GLY A 220 -13.97 -2.53 -5.68
C GLY A 220 -13.85 -1.01 -5.81
N LYS A 221 -14.35 -0.30 -4.81
CA LYS A 221 -14.09 1.13 -4.59
C LYS A 221 -12.89 1.26 -3.67
N THR A 222 -12.00 2.22 -3.92
CA THR A 222 -10.75 2.38 -3.16
C THR A 222 -10.95 2.53 -1.65
N GLU A 223 -12.08 3.12 -1.25
CA GLU A 223 -12.49 3.31 0.14
C GLU A 223 -12.77 1.97 0.86
N GLU A 224 -13.11 0.92 0.13
CA GLU A 224 -13.36 -0.41 0.70
C GLU A 224 -12.07 -1.11 1.19
N LEU A 225 -10.90 -0.57 0.85
CA LEU A 225 -9.61 -1.02 1.39
C LEU A 225 -9.27 -0.37 2.74
N VAL A 226 -9.92 0.74 3.09
CA VAL A 226 -9.61 1.51 4.30
C VAL A 226 -9.80 0.67 5.55
N GLY A 227 -10.90 -0.09 5.66
CA GLY A 227 -11.16 -0.94 6.82
C GLY A 227 -10.05 -1.97 7.08
N ALA A 228 -9.52 -2.59 6.02
CA ALA A 228 -8.39 -3.52 6.11
C ALA A 228 -7.11 -2.82 6.59
N ALA A 229 -6.84 -1.62 6.08
CA ALA A 229 -5.68 -0.83 6.50
C ALA A 229 -5.79 -0.37 7.95
N LEU A 230 -6.96 0.11 8.39
CA LEU A 230 -7.21 0.49 9.78
C LEU A 230 -7.02 -0.68 10.74
N TYR A 231 -7.56 -1.86 10.39
CA TYR A 231 -7.35 -3.07 11.17
C TYR A 231 -5.88 -3.37 11.36
N LEU A 232 -5.10 -3.46 10.26
CA LEU A 232 -3.68 -3.80 10.31
C LEU A 232 -2.81 -2.70 10.93
N ALA A 233 -3.22 -1.44 10.88
CA ALA A 233 -2.53 -0.30 11.46
C ALA A 233 -2.78 -0.12 12.97
N SER A 234 -3.86 -0.70 13.49
CA SER A 234 -4.34 -0.50 14.85
C SER A 234 -3.88 -1.57 15.83
N ASP A 235 -4.22 -1.38 17.08
CA ASP A 235 -3.95 -2.37 18.14
C ASP A 235 -4.85 -3.60 18.06
N ALA A 236 -5.94 -3.57 17.26
CA ALA A 236 -6.77 -4.73 16.94
C ALA A 236 -5.96 -5.85 16.22
N ALA A 237 -4.88 -5.49 15.52
CA ALA A 237 -3.99 -6.42 14.83
C ALA A 237 -2.66 -6.66 15.58
N SER A 238 -2.59 -6.40 16.88
CA SER A 238 -1.34 -6.49 17.67
C SER A 238 -0.69 -7.88 17.64
N PHE A 239 -1.46 -8.94 17.40
CA PHE A 239 -0.96 -10.34 17.27
C PHE A 239 -1.00 -10.84 15.81
N VAL A 240 -1.15 -9.94 14.84
CA VAL A 240 -1.19 -10.26 13.41
C VAL A 240 0.08 -9.76 12.73
N THR A 241 0.90 -10.68 12.23
CA THR A 241 2.12 -10.35 11.46
C THR A 241 2.39 -11.41 10.41
N GLY A 242 3.01 -11.02 9.29
CA GLY A 242 3.32 -11.90 8.17
C GLY A 242 2.12 -12.27 7.29
N GLN A 243 0.96 -11.69 7.52
CA GLN A 243 -0.26 -12.01 6.79
C GLN A 243 -0.42 -11.18 5.53
N THR A 244 -1.07 -11.77 4.53
CA THR A 244 -1.55 -11.04 3.35
C THR A 244 -3.07 -11.10 3.34
N LEU A 245 -3.70 -9.99 3.71
CA LEU A 245 -5.15 -9.87 3.75
C LEU A 245 -5.68 -9.57 2.34
N VAL A 246 -6.44 -10.50 1.80
CA VAL A 246 -7.06 -10.36 0.47
C VAL A 246 -8.36 -9.56 0.60
N VAL A 247 -8.53 -8.56 -0.29
CA VAL A 247 -9.73 -7.74 -0.40
C VAL A 247 -10.08 -7.66 -1.89
N ASP A 248 -10.89 -8.60 -2.38
CA ASP A 248 -11.01 -8.86 -3.82
C ASP A 248 -12.42 -9.18 -4.33
N GLY A 249 -13.44 -9.02 -3.49
CA GLY A 249 -14.81 -9.36 -3.86
C GLY A 249 -15.06 -10.86 -4.10
N GLY A 250 -14.18 -11.71 -3.55
CA GLY A 250 -14.26 -13.18 -3.65
C GLY A 250 -13.49 -13.77 -4.84
N PHE A 251 -12.73 -12.97 -5.59
CA PHE A 251 -12.03 -13.44 -6.80
C PHE A 251 -11.14 -14.67 -6.54
N LEU A 252 -10.32 -14.66 -5.49
CA LEU A 252 -9.43 -15.79 -5.17
C LEU A 252 -10.15 -16.96 -4.49
N ALA A 253 -11.29 -16.73 -3.89
CA ALA A 253 -12.07 -17.78 -3.24
C ALA A 253 -12.90 -18.60 -4.23
N SER A 254 -13.12 -18.07 -5.43
CA SER A 254 -14.01 -18.67 -6.43
C SER A 254 -13.27 -19.61 -7.37
N GLY A 255 -13.84 -20.79 -7.62
CA GLY A 255 -13.49 -21.68 -8.72
C GLY A 255 -14.38 -21.45 -9.94
N VAL A 256 -15.69 -21.50 -9.75
CA VAL A 256 -16.73 -21.26 -10.78
C VAL A 256 -17.83 -20.41 -10.16
N ASN A 257 -18.25 -19.36 -10.88
CA ASN A 257 -19.27 -18.41 -10.39
C ASN A 257 -20.66 -18.67 -10.96
N GLN A 258 -20.82 -19.67 -11.83
CA GLN A 258 -22.10 -20.09 -12.44
C GLN A 258 -22.22 -21.60 -12.40
#